data_7860b3c80f3cc2a34b2af24e15fc048e
#
_entry.id   7860b3c80f3cc2a34b2af24e15fc048e
#
_cell.length_a   1.000
_cell.length_b   1.000
_cell.length_c   1.000
_cell.angle_alpha   90.00
_cell.angle_beta   90.00
_cell.angle_gamma   90.00
#
_symmetry.space_group_name_H-M   'P 1'
#
loop_
_entity.id
_entity.type
_entity.pdbx_description
1 polymer ?
#
loop_
_entity_poly.entity_id
_entity_poly.type
_entity_poly.pdbx_seq_one_letter_code
_entity_poly.pdbx_strand_id
1 'polypeptide(L)'
;MKCKNCGGEIRLEDLYCPYCGGPNEEAHMHARDMQHYRRAFQQTRQDVIERAGTQSRRAIRIAAVAFLAVAIGVNVFLQANSYALNRMFRDSALKRNIPAYVARLNAFLEEEDYIGFSAFCSNKGLSMYDKPFEDYYVIYRTASDYKYAVEELMQLINPGRYSSNDYVMKYASEQIQSFYEDLDPEKYSYYDNYDTPFVQKHLENMADAMDALCIAYLDMTPEEAHGLRSTTRGNRIILIERGIANYE
;
A
#
# COMPACT_ATOMS: atom_id res chain seq x y z
N MET A 1 3.85 -76.19 -39.82
CA MET A 1 5.07 -76.98 -40.09
C MET A 1 4.73 -78.46 -39.93
N LYS A 2 5.53 -79.36 -40.46
CA LYS A 2 5.29 -80.79 -40.36
C LYS A 2 6.19 -81.43 -39.30
N CYS A 3 5.62 -82.31 -38.46
CA CYS A 3 6.36 -83.10 -37.50
C CYS A 3 7.41 -83.95 -38.15
N LYS A 4 8.69 -83.89 -37.73
CA LYS A 4 9.80 -84.70 -38.25
C LYS A 4 9.62 -86.20 -37.95
N ASN A 5 8.82 -86.58 -36.95
CA ASN A 5 8.64 -87.97 -36.53
C ASN A 5 7.42 -88.63 -37.19
N CYS A 6 6.30 -87.98 -37.34
CA CYS A 6 5.05 -88.59 -37.87
C CYS A 6 4.47 -87.88 -39.10
N GLY A 7 5.02 -86.75 -39.56
CA GLY A 7 4.58 -85.98 -40.72
C GLY A 7 3.26 -85.18 -40.46
N GLY A 8 2.66 -85.20 -39.26
CA GLY A 8 1.47 -84.47 -38.94
C GLY A 8 1.71 -82.96 -38.91
N GLU A 9 0.69 -82.14 -39.18
CA GLU A 9 0.79 -80.67 -39.14
C GLU A 9 0.83 -80.19 -37.66
N ILE A 10 1.91 -79.47 -37.35
CA ILE A 10 2.10 -78.87 -36.02
C ILE A 10 2.33 -77.38 -36.13
N ARG A 11 1.97 -76.59 -35.06
CA ARG A 11 2.24 -75.14 -34.97
C ARG A 11 3.60 -74.90 -34.34
N LEU A 12 4.15 -73.72 -34.61
CA LEU A 12 5.42 -73.31 -33.98
C LEU A 12 5.32 -73.09 -32.47
N GLU A 13 4.10 -72.97 -31.96
CA GLU A 13 3.77 -72.78 -30.53
C GLU A 13 3.68 -74.12 -29.80
N ASP A 14 3.47 -75.25 -30.52
CA ASP A 14 3.29 -76.57 -29.93
C ASP A 14 4.66 -77.18 -29.61
N LEU A 15 5.04 -77.24 -28.32
CA LEU A 15 6.32 -77.80 -27.88
C LEU A 15 6.44 -79.28 -28.14
N TYR A 16 5.31 -79.99 -28.26
CA TYR A 16 5.19 -81.41 -28.54
C TYR A 16 4.12 -81.66 -29.62
N CYS A 17 4.38 -82.64 -30.48
CA CYS A 17 3.43 -82.99 -31.52
C CYS A 17 2.14 -83.59 -30.92
N PRO A 18 0.93 -83.04 -31.19
CA PRO A 18 -0.31 -83.54 -30.66
C PRO A 18 -0.69 -84.94 -31.19
N TYR A 19 -0.07 -85.37 -32.27
CA TYR A 19 -0.37 -86.68 -32.89
C TYR A 19 0.54 -87.80 -32.39
N CYS A 20 1.84 -87.61 -32.17
CA CYS A 20 2.81 -88.65 -31.79
C CYS A 20 3.55 -88.37 -30.48
N GLY A 21 3.32 -87.22 -29.83
CA GLY A 21 3.98 -86.85 -28.57
C GLY A 21 5.50 -86.53 -28.74
N GLY A 22 6.05 -86.57 -29.93
CA GLY A 22 7.45 -86.21 -30.12
C GLY A 22 7.75 -84.71 -29.92
N PRO A 23 8.98 -84.38 -29.48
CA PRO A 23 9.35 -83.01 -29.24
C PRO A 23 9.45 -82.20 -30.52
N ASN A 24 9.01 -80.94 -30.50
CA ASN A 24 9.17 -79.96 -31.57
C ASN A 24 10.38 -79.08 -31.28
N GLU A 25 11.54 -79.46 -31.80
CA GLU A 25 12.83 -78.76 -31.56
C GLU A 25 12.76 -77.28 -31.97
N GLU A 26 12.02 -76.96 -33.06
CA GLU A 26 11.92 -75.59 -33.61
C GLU A 26 11.05 -74.73 -32.62
N ALA A 27 9.99 -75.31 -32.06
CA ALA A 27 9.20 -74.68 -31.04
C ALA A 27 9.99 -74.41 -29.74
N HIS A 28 10.81 -75.38 -29.34
CA HIS A 28 11.68 -75.21 -28.18
C HIS A 28 12.77 -74.13 -28.42
N MET A 29 13.34 -74.03 -29.61
CA MET A 29 14.28 -72.95 -29.93
C MET A 29 13.55 -71.60 -29.96
N HIS A 30 12.40 -71.51 -30.65
CA HIS A 30 11.60 -70.29 -30.71
C HIS A 30 11.17 -69.83 -29.31
N ALA A 31 10.75 -70.72 -28.45
CA ALA A 31 10.37 -70.40 -27.08
C ALA A 31 11.54 -69.81 -26.25
N ARG A 32 12.76 -70.35 -26.44
CA ARG A 32 14.00 -69.84 -25.84
C ARG A 32 14.35 -68.45 -26.33
N ASP A 33 14.31 -68.28 -27.64
CA ASP A 33 14.62 -66.99 -28.25
C ASP A 33 13.62 -65.91 -27.82
N MET A 34 12.33 -66.25 -27.80
CA MET A 34 11.30 -65.31 -27.30
C MET A 34 11.48 -64.96 -25.83
N GLN A 35 11.95 -65.91 -25.00
CA GLN A 35 12.28 -65.59 -23.61
C GLN A 35 13.49 -64.70 -23.51
N HIS A 36 14.52 -64.89 -24.32
CA HIS A 36 15.69 -64.02 -24.38
C HIS A 36 15.32 -62.58 -24.79
N TYR A 37 14.58 -62.44 -25.88
CA TYR A 37 14.11 -61.09 -26.34
C TYR A 37 13.20 -60.41 -25.32
N ARG A 38 12.33 -61.17 -24.65
CA ARG A 38 11.44 -60.61 -23.60
C ARG A 38 12.25 -60.11 -22.41
N ARG A 39 13.28 -60.82 -21.97
CA ARG A 39 14.18 -60.39 -20.90
C ARG A 39 14.98 -59.15 -21.31
N ALA A 40 15.59 -59.13 -22.51
CA ALA A 40 16.31 -57.99 -23.02
C ALA A 40 15.45 -56.75 -23.13
N PHE A 41 14.21 -56.90 -23.63
CA PHE A 41 13.24 -55.81 -23.68
C PHE A 41 12.88 -55.26 -22.31
N GLN A 42 12.62 -56.14 -21.35
CA GLN A 42 12.30 -55.73 -19.99
C GLN A 42 13.47 -54.98 -19.33
N GLN A 43 14.69 -55.43 -19.49
CA GLN A 43 15.89 -54.76 -18.99
C GLN A 43 16.05 -53.36 -19.63
N THR A 44 15.98 -53.28 -20.93
CA THR A 44 16.09 -52.00 -21.65
C THR A 44 15.00 -51.01 -21.21
N ARG A 45 13.76 -51.51 -21.06
CA ARG A 45 12.64 -50.69 -20.56
C ARG A 45 12.87 -50.16 -19.13
N GLN A 46 13.39 -51.00 -18.23
CA GLN A 46 13.73 -50.60 -16.86
C GLN A 46 14.85 -49.55 -16.85
N ASP A 47 15.91 -49.76 -17.62
CA ASP A 47 17.02 -48.84 -17.72
C ASP A 47 16.61 -47.47 -18.25
N VAL A 48 15.73 -47.42 -19.25
CA VAL A 48 15.19 -46.17 -19.80
C VAL A 48 14.35 -45.42 -18.77
N ILE A 49 13.44 -46.14 -18.06
CA ILE A 49 12.57 -45.53 -17.03
C ILE A 49 13.43 -44.97 -15.90
N GLU A 50 14.42 -45.71 -15.44
CA GLU A 50 15.28 -45.29 -14.33
C GLU A 50 16.16 -44.08 -14.71
N ARG A 51 16.77 -44.09 -15.88
CA ARG A 51 17.58 -42.98 -16.38
C ARG A 51 16.72 -41.71 -16.60
N ALA A 52 15.56 -41.84 -17.24
CA ALA A 52 14.64 -40.75 -17.44
C ALA A 52 14.15 -40.17 -16.10
N GLY A 53 13.80 -41.05 -15.13
CA GLY A 53 13.33 -40.62 -13.81
C GLY A 53 14.40 -39.89 -13.00
N THR A 54 15.67 -40.32 -13.05
CA THR A 54 16.75 -39.64 -12.31
C THR A 54 17.18 -38.32 -12.93
N GLN A 55 17.24 -38.22 -14.25
CA GLN A 55 17.56 -36.98 -14.95
C GLN A 55 16.44 -35.91 -14.75
N SER A 56 15.19 -36.30 -14.90
CA SER A 56 14.07 -35.37 -14.72
C SER A 56 13.99 -34.85 -13.27
N ARG A 57 14.19 -35.69 -12.26
CA ARG A 57 14.22 -35.27 -10.85
C ARG A 57 15.35 -34.30 -10.54
N ARG A 58 16.56 -34.48 -11.15
CA ARG A 58 17.67 -33.52 -11.00
C ARG A 58 17.36 -32.20 -11.68
N ALA A 59 16.83 -32.22 -12.90
CA ALA A 59 16.45 -31.01 -13.62
C ALA A 59 15.38 -30.21 -12.87
N ILE A 60 14.34 -30.88 -12.32
CA ILE A 60 13.31 -30.24 -11.51
C ILE A 60 13.88 -29.61 -10.23
N ARG A 61 14.79 -30.29 -9.55
CA ARG A 61 15.44 -29.74 -8.34
C ARG A 61 16.27 -28.51 -8.66
N ILE A 62 17.06 -28.53 -9.74
CA ILE A 62 17.87 -27.39 -10.17
C ILE A 62 16.96 -26.21 -10.55
N ALA A 63 15.88 -26.46 -11.31
CA ALA A 63 14.91 -25.44 -11.68
C ALA A 63 14.22 -24.81 -10.43
N ALA A 64 13.84 -25.64 -9.46
CA ALA A 64 13.24 -25.17 -8.22
C ALA A 64 14.20 -24.29 -7.40
N VAL A 65 15.46 -24.70 -7.26
CA VAL A 65 16.50 -23.91 -6.56
C VAL A 65 16.77 -22.60 -7.27
N ALA A 66 16.88 -22.62 -8.60
CA ALA A 66 17.07 -21.41 -9.40
C ALA A 66 15.88 -20.44 -9.25
N PHE A 67 14.65 -20.96 -9.30
CA PHE A 67 13.45 -20.17 -9.09
C PHE A 67 13.42 -19.52 -7.69
N LEU A 68 13.73 -20.30 -6.65
CA LEU A 68 13.81 -19.77 -5.28
C LEU A 68 14.89 -18.69 -5.14
N ALA A 69 16.07 -18.90 -5.75
CA ALA A 69 17.14 -17.91 -5.72
C ALA A 69 16.72 -16.59 -6.40
N VAL A 70 16.04 -16.68 -7.55
CA VAL A 70 15.50 -15.50 -8.25
C VAL A 70 14.42 -14.83 -7.40
N ALA A 71 13.49 -15.59 -6.81
CA ALA A 71 12.43 -15.04 -5.96
C ALA A 71 12.99 -14.31 -4.72
N ILE A 72 14.01 -14.89 -4.07
CA ILE A 72 14.69 -14.24 -2.95
C ILE A 72 15.42 -12.98 -3.42
N GLY A 73 16.15 -13.05 -4.53
CA GLY A 73 16.85 -11.89 -5.10
C GLY A 73 15.91 -10.73 -5.44
N VAL A 74 14.77 -11.03 -6.06
CA VAL A 74 13.72 -10.04 -6.36
C VAL A 74 13.15 -9.45 -5.07
N ASN A 75 12.87 -10.29 -4.07
CA ASN A 75 12.33 -9.82 -2.78
C ASN A 75 13.30 -8.89 -2.06
N VAL A 76 14.57 -9.25 -1.98
CA VAL A 76 15.64 -8.41 -1.38
C VAL A 76 15.78 -7.10 -2.15
N PHE A 77 15.78 -7.15 -3.49
CA PHE A 77 15.84 -5.95 -4.32
C PHE A 77 14.65 -5.02 -4.08
N LEU A 78 13.42 -5.55 -4.03
CA LEU A 78 12.21 -4.78 -3.76
C LEU A 78 12.22 -4.17 -2.36
N GLN A 79 12.67 -4.91 -1.34
CA GLN A 79 12.78 -4.38 0.02
C GLN A 79 13.85 -3.28 0.12
N ALA A 80 15.03 -3.51 -0.44
CA ALA A 80 16.12 -2.53 -0.43
C ALA A 80 15.77 -1.24 -1.18
N ASN A 81 14.94 -1.33 -2.23
CA ASN A 81 14.54 -0.19 -3.05
C ASN A 81 13.10 0.28 -2.81
N SER A 82 12.42 -0.25 -1.81
CA SER A 82 10.99 0.03 -1.56
C SER A 82 10.69 1.52 -1.44
N TYR A 83 11.53 2.29 -0.76
CA TYR A 83 11.39 3.73 -0.62
C TYR A 83 11.51 4.46 -1.98
N ALA A 84 12.55 4.14 -2.75
CA ALA A 84 12.78 4.76 -4.05
C ALA A 84 11.68 4.41 -5.07
N LEU A 85 11.24 3.15 -5.08
CA LEU A 85 10.14 2.69 -5.94
C LEU A 85 8.82 3.36 -5.55
N ASN A 86 8.47 3.38 -4.27
CA ASN A 86 7.27 4.07 -3.79
C ASN A 86 7.28 5.56 -4.15
N ARG A 87 8.42 6.22 -3.96
CA ARG A 87 8.58 7.63 -4.34
C ARG A 87 8.36 7.82 -5.84
N MET A 88 9.00 7.01 -6.67
CA MET A 88 8.87 7.11 -8.14
C MET A 88 7.43 6.87 -8.62
N PHE A 89 6.74 5.85 -8.06
CA PHE A 89 5.33 5.59 -8.38
C PHE A 89 4.42 6.72 -7.91
N ARG A 90 4.65 7.25 -6.71
CA ARG A 90 3.90 8.37 -6.16
C ARG A 90 4.10 9.63 -6.99
N ASP A 91 5.33 9.97 -7.34
CA ASP A 91 5.64 11.15 -8.15
C ASP A 91 5.06 11.05 -9.57
N SER A 92 5.08 9.85 -10.16
CA SER A 92 4.44 9.61 -11.46
C SER A 92 2.91 9.70 -11.40
N ALA A 93 2.31 9.15 -10.35
CA ALA A 93 0.87 9.25 -10.11
C ALA A 93 0.46 10.71 -9.82
N LEU A 94 1.26 11.44 -9.03
CA LEU A 94 1.06 12.85 -8.73
C LEU A 94 1.02 13.67 -10.02
N LYS A 95 2.08 13.58 -10.84
CA LYS A 95 2.18 14.33 -12.12
C LYS A 95 0.99 14.08 -13.05
N ARG A 96 0.49 12.85 -13.12
CA ARG A 96 -0.66 12.50 -13.96
C ARG A 96 -1.97 13.12 -13.47
N ASN A 97 -2.10 13.28 -12.15
CA ASN A 97 -3.34 13.72 -11.51
C ASN A 97 -3.34 15.21 -11.11
N ILE A 98 -2.29 15.98 -11.42
CA ILE A 98 -2.19 17.40 -11.07
C ILE A 98 -3.48 18.19 -11.37
N PRO A 99 -4.05 18.14 -12.60
CA PRO A 99 -5.25 18.92 -12.88
C PRO A 99 -6.45 18.54 -12.00
N ALA A 100 -6.61 17.24 -11.74
CA ALA A 100 -7.69 16.75 -10.88
C ALA A 100 -7.47 17.17 -9.41
N TYR A 101 -6.22 17.21 -8.94
CA TYR A 101 -5.90 17.65 -7.59
C TYR A 101 -6.12 19.15 -7.41
N VAL A 102 -5.68 19.97 -8.38
CA VAL A 102 -5.95 21.43 -8.37
C VAL A 102 -7.46 21.69 -8.36
N ALA A 103 -8.22 21.01 -9.23
CA ALA A 103 -9.68 21.15 -9.24
C ALA A 103 -10.31 20.75 -7.88
N ARG A 104 -9.80 19.70 -7.23
CA ARG A 104 -10.31 19.27 -5.93
C ARG A 104 -9.93 20.25 -4.81
N LEU A 105 -8.71 20.80 -4.83
CA LEU A 105 -8.30 21.84 -3.89
C LEU A 105 -9.19 23.06 -3.99
N ASN A 106 -9.45 23.54 -5.21
CA ASN A 106 -10.35 24.68 -5.44
C ASN A 106 -11.77 24.38 -4.95
N ALA A 107 -12.28 23.17 -5.18
CA ALA A 107 -13.61 22.78 -4.69
C ALA A 107 -13.71 22.85 -3.14
N PHE A 108 -12.70 22.34 -2.42
CA PHE A 108 -12.67 22.50 -0.95
C PHE A 108 -12.66 23.96 -0.51
N LEU A 109 -11.91 24.81 -1.21
CA LEU A 109 -11.83 26.23 -0.89
C LEU A 109 -13.11 26.98 -1.24
N GLU A 110 -13.81 26.60 -2.30
CA GLU A 110 -15.12 27.17 -2.66
C GLU A 110 -16.20 26.76 -1.66
N GLU A 111 -16.10 25.52 -1.13
CA GLU A 111 -17.01 24.99 -0.09
C GLU A 111 -16.60 25.45 1.33
N GLU A 112 -15.49 26.17 1.48
CA GLU A 112 -14.88 26.57 2.76
C GLU A 112 -14.57 25.39 3.69
N ASP A 113 -14.39 24.18 3.11
CA ASP A 113 -13.98 22.98 3.83
C ASP A 113 -12.46 22.93 4.04
N TYR A 114 -11.95 23.74 4.94
CA TYR A 114 -10.52 23.85 5.25
C TYR A 114 -9.95 22.60 5.90
N ILE A 115 -10.77 21.87 6.66
CA ILE A 115 -10.38 20.60 7.27
C ILE A 115 -10.18 19.53 6.17
N GLY A 116 -11.15 19.41 5.27
CA GLY A 116 -11.06 18.52 4.12
C GLY A 116 -9.89 18.88 3.19
N PHE A 117 -9.67 20.16 2.96
CA PHE A 117 -8.53 20.68 2.19
C PHE A 117 -7.19 20.24 2.79
N SER A 118 -6.96 20.53 4.07
CA SER A 118 -5.73 20.15 4.78
C SER A 118 -5.53 18.63 4.80
N ALA A 119 -6.58 17.87 5.10
CA ALA A 119 -6.54 16.42 5.11
C ALA A 119 -6.23 15.82 3.73
N PHE A 120 -6.80 16.38 2.67
CA PHE A 120 -6.53 15.95 1.29
C PHE A 120 -5.07 16.19 0.92
N CYS A 121 -4.53 17.37 1.20
CA CYS A 121 -3.13 17.71 0.94
C CYS A 121 -2.18 16.72 1.63
N SER A 122 -2.39 16.49 2.93
CA SER A 122 -1.60 15.57 3.74
C SER A 122 -1.68 14.13 3.23
N ASN A 123 -2.89 13.62 2.97
CA ASN A 123 -3.12 12.25 2.52
C ASN A 123 -2.53 11.96 1.14
N LYS A 124 -2.53 12.96 0.26
CA LYS A 124 -1.91 12.84 -1.07
C LYS A 124 -0.42 13.13 -1.06
N GLY A 125 0.11 13.66 0.06
CA GLY A 125 1.51 14.05 0.20
C GLY A 125 1.90 15.11 -0.82
N LEU A 126 1.03 16.13 -1.01
CA LEU A 126 1.29 17.22 -1.94
C LEU A 126 2.39 18.11 -1.38
N SER A 127 3.41 18.37 -2.20
CA SER A 127 4.45 19.35 -1.84
C SER A 127 3.91 20.75 -2.14
N MET A 128 3.61 21.51 -1.09
CA MET A 128 3.13 22.88 -1.21
C MET A 128 4.25 23.89 -1.48
N TYR A 129 5.51 23.43 -1.53
CA TYR A 129 6.67 24.30 -1.87
C TYR A 129 6.95 24.33 -3.36
N ASP A 130 6.37 23.39 -4.12
CA ASP A 130 6.66 23.20 -5.55
C ASP A 130 5.44 23.51 -6.41
N LYS A 131 5.70 24.01 -7.62
CA LYS A 131 4.64 24.12 -8.64
C LYS A 131 4.02 22.75 -8.93
N PRO A 132 2.72 22.70 -9.13
CA PRO A 132 1.75 23.81 -9.24
C PRO A 132 1.02 24.16 -7.93
N PHE A 133 1.48 23.70 -6.76
CA PHE A 133 0.76 23.82 -5.49
C PHE A 133 1.27 24.96 -4.60
N GLU A 134 2.34 25.65 -5.00
CA GLU A 134 2.96 26.71 -4.20
C GLU A 134 1.99 27.86 -3.82
N ASP A 135 1.02 28.16 -4.70
CA ASP A 135 0.01 29.19 -4.45
C ASP A 135 -0.95 28.87 -3.29
N TYR A 136 -1.04 27.59 -2.92
CA TYR A 136 -1.87 27.12 -1.81
C TYR A 136 -1.10 27.02 -0.48
N TYR A 137 0.21 27.30 -0.46
CA TYR A 137 1.05 27.02 0.70
C TYR A 137 0.57 27.71 1.97
N VAL A 138 0.32 29.01 1.92
CA VAL A 138 -0.13 29.80 3.07
C VAL A 138 -1.48 29.27 3.57
N ILE A 139 -2.44 29.09 2.66
CA ILE A 139 -3.76 28.53 3.01
C ILE A 139 -3.63 27.15 3.64
N TYR A 140 -2.75 26.29 3.12
CA TYR A 140 -2.53 24.94 3.65
C TYR A 140 -1.95 24.97 5.08
N ARG A 141 -0.99 25.84 5.33
CA ARG A 141 -0.39 25.98 6.66
C ARG A 141 -1.44 26.41 7.69
N THR A 142 -2.13 27.52 7.40
CA THR A 142 -3.18 28.03 8.26
C THR A 142 -4.34 27.03 8.42
N ALA A 143 -4.76 26.36 7.34
CA ALA A 143 -5.80 25.32 7.40
C ALA A 143 -5.37 24.10 8.23
N SER A 144 -4.06 23.78 8.26
CA SER A 144 -3.56 22.72 9.12
C SER A 144 -3.66 23.09 10.59
N ASP A 145 -3.27 24.30 10.97
CA ASP A 145 -3.36 24.76 12.34
C ASP A 145 -4.83 24.99 12.75
N TYR A 146 -5.68 25.48 11.84
CA TYR A 146 -7.14 25.54 12.04
C TYR A 146 -7.73 24.16 12.34
N LYS A 147 -7.37 23.14 11.55
CA LYS A 147 -7.82 21.77 11.76
C LYS A 147 -7.42 21.25 13.14
N TYR A 148 -6.17 21.43 13.55
CA TYR A 148 -5.72 20.99 14.88
C TYR A 148 -6.40 21.74 16.00
N ALA A 149 -6.60 23.06 15.86
CA ALA A 149 -7.34 23.85 16.84
C ALA A 149 -8.78 23.36 16.99
N VAL A 150 -9.47 23.06 15.89
CA VAL A 150 -10.83 22.50 15.92
C VAL A 150 -10.85 21.10 16.54
N GLU A 151 -9.90 20.22 16.16
CA GLU A 151 -9.81 18.87 16.71
C GLU A 151 -9.62 18.89 18.24
N GLU A 152 -8.72 19.73 18.74
CA GLU A 152 -8.48 19.85 20.19
C GLU A 152 -9.67 20.52 20.93
N LEU A 153 -10.30 21.51 20.31
CA LEU A 153 -11.53 22.11 20.86
C LEU A 153 -12.65 21.08 20.96
N MET A 154 -12.81 20.20 19.95
CA MET A 154 -13.80 19.12 20.02
C MET A 154 -13.46 18.07 21.08
N GLN A 155 -12.18 17.85 21.41
CA GLN A 155 -11.78 16.99 22.52
C GLN A 155 -12.15 17.59 23.90
N LEU A 156 -12.12 18.90 24.04
CA LEU A 156 -12.63 19.58 25.27
C LEU A 156 -14.13 19.28 25.49
N ILE A 157 -14.92 19.34 24.42
CA ILE A 157 -16.36 19.13 24.45
C ILE A 157 -16.72 17.65 24.71
N ASN A 158 -15.91 16.73 24.20
CA ASN A 158 -16.14 15.29 24.32
C ASN A 158 -14.83 14.57 24.70
N PRO A 159 -14.35 14.72 25.93
CA PRO A 159 -13.09 14.17 26.38
C PRO A 159 -13.12 12.64 26.30
N GLY A 160 -12.18 12.07 25.56
CA GLY A 160 -11.97 10.63 25.48
C GLY A 160 -11.55 10.05 26.83
N ARG A 161 -11.76 8.74 27.04
CA ARG A 161 -11.50 8.02 28.31
C ARG A 161 -10.05 8.10 28.84
N TYR A 162 -9.11 8.64 28.11
CA TYR A 162 -7.66 8.53 28.38
C TYR A 162 -6.93 9.87 28.51
N SER A 163 -7.62 11.02 28.40
CA SER A 163 -6.99 12.32 28.57
C SER A 163 -7.33 12.92 29.94
N SER A 164 -6.29 13.38 30.67
CA SER A 164 -6.51 14.24 31.82
C SER A 164 -7.02 15.59 31.32
N ASN A 165 -8.00 16.20 32.02
CA ASN A 165 -8.54 17.51 31.66
C ASN A 165 -7.43 18.55 31.45
N ASP A 166 -6.45 18.63 32.36
CA ASP A 166 -5.34 19.58 32.27
C ASP A 166 -4.52 19.47 30.97
N TYR A 167 -4.31 18.24 30.46
CA TYR A 167 -3.58 18.02 29.22
C TYR A 167 -4.39 18.53 28.01
N VAL A 168 -5.65 18.18 27.95
CA VAL A 168 -6.55 18.58 26.84
C VAL A 168 -6.72 20.10 26.82
N MET A 169 -6.91 20.73 27.98
CA MET A 169 -7.03 22.20 28.12
C MET A 169 -5.80 22.92 27.60
N LYS A 170 -4.62 22.46 28.03
CA LYS A 170 -3.35 23.03 27.58
C LYS A 170 -3.14 22.89 26.08
N TYR A 171 -3.40 21.69 25.53
CA TYR A 171 -3.24 21.44 24.09
C TYR A 171 -4.22 22.25 23.25
N ALA A 172 -5.47 22.33 23.64
CA ALA A 172 -6.46 23.17 22.96
C ALA A 172 -6.03 24.65 22.96
N SER A 173 -5.58 25.17 24.11
CA SER A 173 -5.07 26.53 24.21
C SER A 173 -3.87 26.78 23.29
N GLU A 174 -2.90 25.83 23.24
CA GLU A 174 -1.73 25.92 22.37
C GLU A 174 -2.09 25.87 20.89
N GLN A 175 -3.03 24.99 20.47
CA GLN A 175 -3.43 24.86 19.07
C GLN A 175 -4.24 26.07 18.58
N ILE A 176 -5.19 26.56 19.38
CA ILE A 176 -5.94 27.77 19.05
C ILE A 176 -4.98 28.99 18.97
N GLN A 177 -4.04 29.08 19.90
CA GLN A 177 -3.00 30.11 19.87
C GLN A 177 -2.13 30.03 18.60
N SER A 178 -1.70 28.81 18.21
CA SER A 178 -0.90 28.59 17.00
C SER A 178 -1.65 29.01 15.73
N PHE A 179 -2.94 28.71 15.66
CA PHE A 179 -3.79 29.15 14.55
C PHE A 179 -3.81 30.66 14.39
N TYR A 180 -4.07 31.41 15.48
CA TYR A 180 -4.09 32.87 15.42
C TYR A 180 -2.70 33.49 15.17
N GLU A 181 -1.61 32.80 15.55
CA GLU A 181 -0.25 33.19 15.22
C GLU A 181 0.04 33.04 13.71
N ASP A 182 -0.59 32.05 13.06
CA ASP A 182 -0.50 31.84 11.61
C ASP A 182 -1.25 32.91 10.79
N LEU A 183 -2.09 33.72 11.42
CA LEU A 183 -2.72 34.88 10.78
C LEU A 183 -1.86 36.15 10.82
N ASP A 184 -0.71 36.13 11.52
CA ASP A 184 0.19 37.27 11.61
C ASP A 184 0.86 37.54 10.25
N PRO A 185 0.65 38.72 9.65
CA PRO A 185 1.27 39.11 8.38
C PRO A 185 2.80 38.94 8.37
N GLU A 186 3.48 39.22 9.48
CA GLU A 186 4.93 39.14 9.56
C GLU A 186 5.45 37.71 9.35
N LYS A 187 4.67 36.69 9.70
CA LYS A 187 5.05 35.28 9.59
C LYS A 187 5.19 34.78 8.15
N TYR A 188 4.37 35.30 7.25
CA TYR A 188 4.31 34.83 5.85
C TYR A 188 4.58 35.92 4.80
N SER A 189 4.95 37.12 5.22
CA SER A 189 5.21 38.25 4.34
C SER A 189 6.31 38.03 3.30
N TYR A 190 7.14 37.01 3.48
CA TYR A 190 8.18 36.61 2.53
C TYR A 190 7.68 35.71 1.40
N TYR A 191 6.41 35.26 1.45
CA TYR A 191 5.79 34.56 0.34
C TYR A 191 5.08 35.55 -0.59
N ASP A 192 5.43 35.56 -1.87
CA ASP A 192 4.93 36.51 -2.86
C ASP A 192 3.40 36.51 -3.02
N ASN A 193 2.75 35.41 -2.66
CA ASN A 193 1.31 35.24 -2.79
C ASN A 193 0.51 35.56 -1.50
N TYR A 194 1.18 35.88 -0.38
CA TYR A 194 0.51 36.15 0.90
C TYR A 194 -0.56 37.27 0.78
N ASP A 195 -0.21 38.40 0.17
CA ASP A 195 -1.09 39.58 0.07
C ASP A 195 -2.11 39.48 -1.08
N THR A 196 -2.22 38.32 -1.74
CA THR A 196 -3.21 38.17 -2.80
C THR A 196 -4.64 38.13 -2.23
N PRO A 197 -5.62 38.73 -2.92
CA PRO A 197 -7.03 38.68 -2.47
C PRO A 197 -7.56 37.27 -2.30
N PHE A 198 -7.00 36.30 -3.06
CA PHE A 198 -7.34 34.89 -2.96
C PHE A 198 -6.93 34.32 -1.59
N VAL A 199 -5.68 34.50 -1.19
CA VAL A 199 -5.15 34.00 0.07
C VAL A 199 -5.86 34.70 1.25
N GLN A 200 -5.90 36.04 1.24
CA GLN A 200 -6.48 36.84 2.33
C GLN A 200 -7.93 36.50 2.59
N LYS A 201 -8.75 36.29 1.55
CA LYS A 201 -10.13 35.84 1.70
C LYS A 201 -10.24 34.56 2.53
N HIS A 202 -9.38 33.56 2.24
CA HIS A 202 -9.45 32.27 2.95
C HIS A 202 -8.89 32.35 4.36
N LEU A 203 -7.88 33.18 4.62
CA LEU A 203 -7.39 33.43 5.96
C LEU A 203 -8.49 34.09 6.82
N GLU A 204 -9.19 35.07 6.28
CA GLU A 204 -10.28 35.75 6.97
C GLU A 204 -11.46 34.82 7.25
N ASN A 205 -11.88 34.03 6.28
CA ASN A 205 -12.95 33.04 6.50
C ASN A 205 -12.59 32.01 7.59
N MET A 206 -11.34 31.54 7.64
CA MET A 206 -10.89 30.66 8.73
C MET A 206 -10.87 31.38 10.08
N ALA A 207 -10.47 32.64 10.11
CA ALA A 207 -10.47 33.44 11.30
C ALA A 207 -11.90 33.67 11.83
N ASP A 208 -12.86 34.03 10.97
CA ASP A 208 -14.27 34.20 11.31
C ASP A 208 -14.88 32.90 11.84
N ALA A 209 -14.54 31.75 11.21
CA ALA A 209 -15.01 30.46 11.68
C ALA A 209 -14.43 30.09 13.06
N MET A 210 -13.15 30.38 13.31
CA MET A 210 -12.53 30.12 14.62
C MET A 210 -13.08 31.08 15.69
N ASP A 211 -13.30 32.37 15.39
CA ASP A 211 -13.96 33.31 16.31
C ASP A 211 -15.36 32.80 16.70
N ALA A 212 -16.13 32.31 15.72
CA ALA A 212 -17.45 31.74 16.00
C ALA A 212 -17.38 30.49 16.90
N LEU A 213 -16.36 29.65 16.75
CA LEU A 213 -16.12 28.51 17.63
C LEU A 213 -15.73 28.97 19.06
N CYS A 214 -14.88 29.97 19.19
CA CYS A 214 -14.51 30.54 20.48
C CYS A 214 -15.71 31.16 21.19
N ILE A 215 -16.60 31.85 20.48
CA ILE A 215 -17.85 32.38 21.03
C ILE A 215 -18.77 31.26 21.49
N ALA A 216 -18.94 30.23 20.65
CA ALA A 216 -19.91 29.16 20.92
C ALA A 216 -19.47 28.19 22.03
N TYR A 217 -18.18 27.97 22.19
CA TYR A 217 -17.63 26.89 23.04
C TYR A 217 -16.75 27.40 24.20
N LEU A 218 -16.21 28.61 24.10
CA LEU A 218 -15.35 29.18 25.14
C LEU A 218 -16.02 30.37 25.87
N ASP A 219 -17.32 30.59 25.66
CA ASP A 219 -18.10 31.64 26.27
C ASP A 219 -17.47 33.05 26.11
N MET A 220 -16.81 33.28 24.98
CA MET A 220 -16.21 34.56 24.64
C MET A 220 -17.25 35.52 24.06
N THR A 221 -17.11 36.81 24.37
CA THR A 221 -17.86 37.83 23.62
C THR A 221 -17.32 37.94 22.19
N PRO A 222 -18.14 38.45 21.23
CA PRO A 222 -17.66 38.69 19.85
C PRO A 222 -16.41 39.59 19.80
N GLU A 223 -16.34 40.59 20.67
CA GLU A 223 -15.22 41.51 20.78
C GLU A 223 -13.96 40.82 21.30
N GLU A 224 -14.10 39.93 22.28
CA GLU A 224 -12.98 39.14 22.80
C GLU A 224 -12.44 38.15 21.77
N ALA A 225 -13.32 37.40 21.09
CA ALA A 225 -12.93 36.44 20.04
C ALA A 225 -12.22 37.15 18.90
N HIS A 226 -12.80 38.22 18.35
CA HIS A 226 -12.15 38.99 17.29
C HIS A 226 -10.85 39.65 17.75
N GLY A 227 -10.74 40.06 19.02
CA GLY A 227 -9.53 40.60 19.62
C GLY A 227 -8.36 39.59 19.68
N LEU A 228 -8.63 38.29 19.62
CA LEU A 228 -7.56 37.27 19.54
C LEU A 228 -6.63 37.42 18.34
N ARG A 229 -7.14 37.98 17.24
CA ARG A 229 -6.38 38.18 15.99
C ARG A 229 -5.23 39.18 16.15
N SER A 230 -5.38 40.19 16.98
CA SER A 230 -4.45 41.30 17.11
C SER A 230 -3.73 41.40 18.47
N THR A 231 -4.09 40.52 19.42
CA THR A 231 -3.49 40.57 20.78
C THR A 231 -2.14 39.82 20.81
N THR A 232 -1.32 40.15 21.81
CA THR A 232 -0.04 39.47 22.01
C THR A 232 -0.24 38.00 22.41
N ARG A 233 0.75 37.14 22.06
CA ARG A 233 0.72 35.71 22.39
C ARG A 233 0.37 35.40 23.84
N GLY A 234 0.96 36.13 24.80
CA GLY A 234 0.70 35.90 26.23
C GLY A 234 -0.74 36.23 26.63
N ASN A 235 -1.24 37.36 26.15
CA ASN A 235 -2.64 37.74 26.41
C ASN A 235 -3.64 36.80 25.73
N ARG A 236 -3.31 36.37 24.52
CA ARG A 236 -4.13 35.40 23.76
C ARG A 236 -4.30 34.10 24.54
N ILE A 237 -3.20 33.52 25.03
CA ILE A 237 -3.24 32.31 25.86
C ILE A 237 -4.11 32.50 27.10
N ILE A 238 -3.96 33.61 27.84
CA ILE A 238 -4.75 33.89 29.02
C ILE A 238 -6.25 33.97 28.70
N LEU A 239 -6.61 34.63 27.61
CA LEU A 239 -8.02 34.73 27.19
C LEU A 239 -8.61 33.38 26.84
N ILE A 240 -7.86 32.53 26.08
CA ILE A 240 -8.30 31.20 25.69
C ILE A 240 -8.44 30.29 26.93
N GLU A 241 -7.42 30.26 27.79
CA GLU A 241 -7.44 29.44 29.02
C GLU A 241 -8.59 29.83 29.94
N ARG A 242 -8.91 31.15 30.06
CA ARG A 242 -10.07 31.62 30.79
C ARG A 242 -11.38 31.09 30.19
N GLY A 243 -11.51 31.14 28.85
CA GLY A 243 -12.68 30.63 28.16
C GLY A 243 -12.84 29.11 28.35
N ILE A 244 -11.75 28.37 28.28
CA ILE A 244 -11.72 26.92 28.53
C ILE A 244 -12.15 26.60 29.96
N ALA A 245 -11.64 27.35 30.95
CA ALA A 245 -12.00 27.15 32.36
C ALA A 245 -13.48 27.47 32.68
N ASN A 246 -14.13 28.33 31.90
CA ASN A 246 -15.55 28.64 32.04
C ASN A 246 -16.48 27.56 31.47
N TYR A 247 -15.92 26.63 30.66
CA TYR A 247 -16.69 25.54 30.03
C TYR A 247 -17.00 24.38 31.02
N GLU A 248 -16.27 24.25 32.14
CA GLU A 248 -16.53 23.27 33.20
C GLU A 248 -17.76 23.70 34.05
#